data_576632b70c24229e2ae4eb208bf132c9
#
_entry.id   576632b70c24229e2ae4eb208bf132c9
#
_cell.length_a   1.000
_cell.length_b   1.000
_cell.length_c   1.000
_cell.angle_alpha   90.00
_cell.angle_beta   90.00
_cell.angle_gamma   90.00
#
_symmetry.space_group_name_H-M   'P 1'
#
loop_
_entity.id
_entity.type
_entity.pdbx_description
1 polymer ?
#
loop_
_entity_poly.entity_id
_entity_poly.type
_entity_poly.pdbx_seq_one_letter_code
_entity_poly.pdbx_strand_id
1 'polypeptide(L)'
;MWLFCLCVSAGCLILSGIIPLVLNRREKEGKHKLSLFHALFAGVFGAVLVVFFPIHRVLTADSFLGGWKALMLSAFHAMQVFTVGCEFSVVKESMTACPDWLDMGYQVWAASLYVLAPIFTFGFVLSLFRNLFDYIKYICSYFKEVYVFSELNEKSLTLADDIGSKHKNAVIVFADVFEDNEESTYELIESAKELGAICFKKDILVLNLKKHSKKRPISFFTIGSNETENLNQALKLIEHYKNRKNTHIYVFSTKIESELLLTAIDKGHVKVRRINEVQSLVNRVLYDNGGIIFDSARPLDEKTKKISAIVVGLGSHGAEMVKALTWFGQMNGYRLEINAFDKDRLAKSKFTLAAPELMSPSYNGVEIEGEAQYKITIHPRMDVESIAFARKIEQITDATYVLVALGNDDVDINTAVKLRMYFERMKIHPVIQAIVYNSQQKKALQGIKNYRGQEYDIDFIGDIESSFTEDVIIDSELEEEALRRHLKWGKEEEFWTYEYNYRSSMASAIHMKARIKCGIPGADKAEEDLTEEERNIIEVLEHRRWNAYMRAEGYIYSGSNDKSSRNDLAKMHHDLVQYDSLADDEKRKDSRVGTK
;
A
#
# COMPACT_ATOMS: atom_id res chain seq x y z
N MET A 1 -22.30 -55.61 -24.63
CA MET A 1 -22.08 -55.06 -23.29
C MET A 1 -20.60 -54.59 -23.10
N TRP A 2 -19.59 -55.44 -23.24
CA TRP A 2 -18.18 -55.12 -23.01
C TRP A 2 -17.67 -53.94 -23.83
N LEU A 3 -17.82 -53.95 -25.16
CA LEU A 3 -17.42 -52.84 -26.04
C LEU A 3 -18.14 -51.53 -25.67
N PHE A 4 -19.44 -51.61 -25.36
CA PHE A 4 -20.22 -50.45 -24.95
C PHE A 4 -19.66 -49.83 -23.64
N CYS A 5 -19.36 -50.66 -22.63
CA CYS A 5 -18.77 -50.20 -21.38
C CYS A 5 -17.37 -49.62 -21.60
N LEU A 6 -16.54 -50.16 -22.46
CA LEU A 6 -15.26 -49.60 -22.83
C LEU A 6 -15.40 -48.20 -23.44
N CYS A 7 -16.30 -48.02 -24.40
CA CYS A 7 -16.58 -46.74 -25.04
C CYS A 7 -17.11 -45.69 -24.04
N VAL A 8 -18.04 -46.09 -23.15
CA VAL A 8 -18.61 -45.20 -22.13
C VAL A 8 -17.53 -44.81 -21.11
N SER A 9 -16.69 -45.76 -20.69
CA SER A 9 -15.58 -45.48 -19.78
C SER A 9 -14.59 -44.45 -20.36
N ALA A 10 -14.20 -44.65 -21.64
CA ALA A 10 -13.36 -43.69 -22.35
C ALA A 10 -14.07 -42.30 -22.47
N GLY A 11 -15.37 -42.32 -22.77
CA GLY A 11 -16.20 -41.12 -22.82
C GLY A 11 -16.25 -40.35 -21.51
N CYS A 12 -16.32 -41.03 -20.37
CA CYS A 12 -16.26 -40.41 -19.04
C CYS A 12 -14.97 -39.58 -18.83
N LEU A 13 -13.81 -40.12 -19.24
CA LEU A 13 -12.54 -39.38 -19.13
C LEU A 13 -12.48 -38.19 -20.08
N ILE A 14 -12.90 -38.36 -21.34
CA ILE A 14 -12.89 -37.28 -22.34
C ILE A 14 -13.84 -36.16 -21.91
N LEU A 15 -15.05 -36.48 -21.49
CA LEU A 15 -16.03 -35.49 -21.05
C LEU A 15 -15.60 -34.77 -19.80
N SER A 16 -14.98 -35.47 -18.85
CA SER A 16 -14.48 -34.84 -17.61
C SER A 16 -13.35 -33.83 -17.86
N GLY A 17 -12.59 -34.00 -18.96
CA GLY A 17 -11.59 -33.01 -19.39
C GLY A 17 -12.21 -31.83 -20.16
N ILE A 18 -13.19 -32.12 -21.05
CA ILE A 18 -13.77 -31.10 -21.95
C ILE A 18 -14.79 -30.21 -21.23
N ILE A 19 -15.66 -30.77 -20.38
CA ILE A 19 -16.74 -30.02 -19.73
C ILE A 19 -16.21 -28.81 -18.93
N PRO A 20 -15.20 -28.92 -18.07
CA PRO A 20 -14.65 -27.77 -17.34
C PRO A 20 -14.07 -26.71 -18.28
N LEU A 21 -13.38 -27.13 -19.34
CA LEU A 21 -12.79 -26.23 -20.32
C LEU A 21 -13.85 -25.41 -21.07
N VAL A 22 -14.96 -26.06 -21.43
CA VAL A 22 -16.06 -25.39 -22.14
C VAL A 22 -16.88 -24.50 -21.22
N LEU A 23 -17.21 -24.97 -20.01
CA LEU A 23 -17.99 -24.21 -19.04
C LEU A 23 -17.20 -22.98 -18.56
N ASN A 24 -15.92 -23.12 -18.21
CA ASN A 24 -15.08 -22.03 -17.77
C ASN A 24 -14.82 -20.98 -18.87
N ARG A 25 -14.94 -21.33 -20.16
CA ARG A 25 -14.89 -20.38 -21.29
C ARG A 25 -16.19 -19.58 -21.49
N ARG A 26 -17.34 -20.11 -21.06
CA ARG A 26 -18.66 -19.47 -21.26
C ARG A 26 -19.09 -18.55 -20.13
N GLU A 27 -18.53 -18.70 -18.94
CA GLU A 27 -18.89 -17.86 -17.78
C GLU A 27 -18.04 -16.59 -17.74
N LYS A 28 -18.71 -15.45 -17.99
CA LYS A 28 -18.21 -14.12 -17.65
C LYS A 28 -18.37 -13.94 -16.15
N GLU A 29 -17.27 -13.51 -15.53
CA GLU A 29 -17.11 -12.98 -14.17
C GLU A 29 -18.19 -13.31 -13.10
N GLY A 30 -17.78 -14.05 -12.07
CA GLY A 30 -18.48 -14.03 -10.77
C GLY A 30 -19.02 -15.36 -10.24
N LYS A 31 -18.95 -16.48 -10.97
CA LYS A 31 -19.37 -17.80 -10.46
C LYS A 31 -18.19 -18.78 -10.33
N HIS A 32 -18.26 -19.65 -9.32
CA HIS A 32 -17.25 -20.68 -9.05
C HIS A 32 -16.89 -21.47 -10.30
N LYS A 33 -15.68 -21.29 -10.81
CA LYS A 33 -15.12 -22.09 -11.92
C LYS A 33 -15.06 -23.57 -11.49
N LEU A 34 -15.54 -24.46 -12.33
CA LEU A 34 -15.45 -25.90 -12.07
C LEU A 34 -13.97 -26.33 -12.14
N SER A 35 -13.44 -26.81 -11.02
CA SER A 35 -12.05 -27.27 -10.97
C SER A 35 -11.86 -28.47 -11.91
N LEU A 36 -10.92 -28.33 -12.86
CA LEU A 36 -10.53 -29.40 -13.78
C LEU A 36 -10.16 -30.69 -13.04
N PHE A 37 -9.46 -30.55 -11.92
CA PHE A 37 -9.02 -31.68 -11.07
C PHE A 37 -10.21 -32.46 -10.50
N HIS A 38 -11.22 -31.79 -9.94
CA HIS A 38 -12.40 -32.45 -9.39
C HIS A 38 -13.24 -33.12 -10.49
N ALA A 39 -13.32 -32.51 -11.65
CA ALA A 39 -14.02 -33.09 -12.79
C ALA A 39 -13.30 -34.36 -13.32
N LEU A 40 -11.98 -34.31 -13.44
CA LEU A 40 -11.17 -35.48 -13.82
C LEU A 40 -11.24 -36.58 -12.76
N PHE A 41 -11.22 -36.28 -11.47
CA PHE A 41 -11.41 -37.25 -10.40
C PHE A 41 -12.74 -37.98 -10.54
N ALA A 42 -13.84 -37.22 -10.73
CA ALA A 42 -15.17 -37.79 -10.97
C ALA A 42 -15.22 -38.62 -12.25
N GLY A 43 -14.55 -38.17 -13.31
CA GLY A 43 -14.43 -38.87 -14.58
C GLY A 43 -13.71 -40.22 -14.46
N VAL A 44 -12.58 -40.26 -13.76
CA VAL A 44 -11.83 -41.50 -13.47
C VAL A 44 -12.69 -42.44 -12.63
N PHE A 45 -13.40 -41.94 -11.61
CA PHE A 45 -14.29 -42.75 -10.78
C PHE A 45 -15.41 -43.38 -11.62
N GLY A 46 -16.06 -42.57 -12.44
CA GLY A 46 -17.09 -43.07 -13.39
C GLY A 46 -16.52 -44.09 -14.39
N ALA A 47 -15.34 -43.85 -14.94
CA ALA A 47 -14.68 -44.76 -15.87
C ALA A 47 -14.37 -46.13 -15.23
N VAL A 48 -13.85 -46.13 -14.01
CA VAL A 48 -13.57 -47.36 -13.24
C VAL A 48 -14.88 -48.08 -12.93
N LEU A 49 -15.91 -47.39 -12.46
CA LEU A 49 -17.22 -48.00 -12.18
C LEU A 49 -17.80 -48.70 -13.40
N VAL A 50 -17.73 -48.04 -14.56
CA VAL A 50 -18.26 -48.58 -15.82
C VAL A 50 -17.45 -49.80 -16.31
N VAL A 51 -16.14 -49.80 -16.13
CA VAL A 51 -15.28 -50.94 -16.52
C VAL A 51 -15.59 -52.19 -15.69
N PHE A 52 -15.90 -52.04 -14.41
CA PHE A 52 -16.24 -53.18 -13.55
C PHE A 52 -17.66 -53.69 -13.73
N PHE A 53 -18.56 -52.89 -14.27
CA PHE A 53 -19.98 -53.28 -14.42
C PHE A 53 -20.19 -54.57 -15.22
N PRO A 54 -19.61 -54.80 -16.41
CA PRO A 54 -19.79 -56.05 -17.14
C PRO A 54 -19.24 -57.27 -16.41
N ILE A 55 -18.15 -57.12 -15.68
CA ILE A 55 -17.53 -58.17 -14.87
C ILE A 55 -18.51 -58.67 -13.80
N HIS A 56 -19.08 -57.76 -13.02
CA HIS A 56 -20.04 -58.09 -11.98
C HIS A 56 -21.41 -58.52 -12.54
N ARG A 57 -21.78 -58.00 -13.74
CA ARG A 57 -23.04 -58.37 -14.38
C ARG A 57 -23.07 -59.82 -14.81
N VAL A 58 -21.94 -60.36 -15.25
CA VAL A 58 -21.81 -61.78 -15.61
C VAL A 58 -21.99 -62.70 -14.41
N LEU A 59 -21.54 -62.26 -13.23
CA LEU A 59 -21.57 -63.01 -11.96
C LEU A 59 -22.92 -62.88 -11.23
N THR A 60 -23.88 -62.09 -11.72
CA THR A 60 -25.17 -61.83 -11.07
C THR A 60 -26.31 -62.40 -11.90
N ALA A 61 -27.44 -62.77 -11.23
CA ALA A 61 -28.63 -63.27 -11.90
C ALA A 61 -29.18 -62.27 -12.94
N ASP A 62 -29.74 -62.77 -14.03
CA ASP A 62 -30.27 -61.98 -15.13
C ASP A 62 -31.65 -61.36 -14.79
N SER A 63 -31.68 -60.50 -13.79
CA SER A 63 -32.84 -59.82 -13.25
C SER A 63 -32.54 -58.35 -13.01
N PHE A 64 -33.55 -57.52 -12.79
CA PHE A 64 -33.38 -56.12 -12.41
C PHE A 64 -32.59 -55.96 -11.12
N LEU A 65 -32.88 -56.75 -10.10
CA LEU A 65 -32.13 -56.79 -8.83
C LEU A 65 -30.69 -57.25 -9.04
N GLY A 66 -30.41 -58.17 -9.96
CA GLY A 66 -29.06 -58.58 -10.35
C GLY A 66 -28.27 -57.41 -10.97
N GLY A 67 -28.92 -56.57 -11.79
CA GLY A 67 -28.32 -55.36 -12.34
C GLY A 67 -27.92 -54.34 -11.26
N TRP A 68 -28.78 -54.10 -10.26
CA TRP A 68 -28.46 -53.25 -9.11
C TRP A 68 -27.32 -53.82 -8.28
N LYS A 69 -27.30 -55.14 -8.03
CA LYS A 69 -26.20 -55.79 -7.31
C LYS A 69 -24.89 -55.62 -8.08
N ALA A 70 -24.86 -55.77 -9.39
CA ALA A 70 -23.68 -55.55 -10.24
C ALA A 70 -23.18 -54.11 -10.12
N LEU A 71 -24.08 -53.11 -10.14
CA LEU A 71 -23.72 -51.69 -9.99
C LEU A 71 -23.09 -51.41 -8.63
N MET A 72 -23.69 -51.92 -7.54
CA MET A 72 -23.15 -51.73 -6.18
C MET A 72 -21.78 -52.39 -6.01
N LEU A 73 -21.58 -53.60 -6.55
CA LEU A 73 -20.29 -54.27 -6.55
C LEU A 73 -19.24 -53.49 -7.36
N SER A 74 -19.65 -52.91 -8.49
CA SER A 74 -18.76 -52.08 -9.32
C SER A 74 -18.37 -50.80 -8.61
N ALA A 75 -19.29 -50.15 -7.88
CA ALA A 75 -19.00 -48.98 -7.06
C ALA A 75 -18.03 -49.33 -5.89
N PHE A 76 -18.27 -50.48 -5.25
CA PHE A 76 -17.36 -50.97 -4.18
C PHE A 76 -15.94 -51.24 -4.72
N HIS A 77 -15.82 -51.92 -5.87
CA HIS A 77 -14.52 -52.14 -6.52
C HIS A 77 -13.87 -50.82 -6.97
N ALA A 78 -14.64 -49.87 -7.51
CA ALA A 78 -14.11 -48.56 -7.82
C ALA A 78 -13.47 -47.91 -6.59
N MET A 79 -14.13 -47.91 -5.42
CA MET A 79 -13.56 -47.42 -4.17
C MET A 79 -12.27 -48.15 -3.80
N GLN A 80 -12.23 -49.46 -3.95
CA GLN A 80 -11.03 -50.27 -3.67
C GLN A 80 -9.85 -49.93 -4.60
N VAL A 81 -10.09 -49.68 -5.88
CA VAL A 81 -9.05 -49.24 -6.84
C VAL A 81 -8.47 -47.90 -6.42
N PHE A 82 -9.31 -46.95 -6.00
CA PHE A 82 -8.86 -45.63 -5.51
C PHE A 82 -8.05 -45.72 -4.22
N THR A 83 -8.29 -46.74 -3.37
CA THR A 83 -7.55 -46.99 -2.11
C THR A 83 -6.42 -48.01 -2.23
N VAL A 84 -6.11 -48.47 -3.44
CA VAL A 84 -5.12 -49.51 -3.73
C VAL A 84 -5.44 -50.85 -3.00
N GLY A 85 -6.70 -51.07 -2.70
CA GLY A 85 -7.16 -52.25 -1.96
C GLY A 85 -7.62 -53.42 -2.84
N CYS A 86 -7.39 -53.38 -4.15
CA CYS A 86 -7.84 -54.41 -5.07
C CYS A 86 -6.70 -54.94 -5.95
N GLU A 87 -6.57 -56.25 -6.03
CA GLU A 87 -5.58 -56.92 -6.89
C GLU A 87 -6.11 -57.02 -8.35
N PHE A 88 -5.25 -56.70 -9.31
CA PHE A 88 -5.60 -56.76 -10.74
C PHE A 88 -5.83 -58.20 -11.21
N SER A 89 -5.28 -59.21 -10.55
CA SER A 89 -5.49 -60.64 -10.77
C SER A 89 -6.99 -61.03 -10.77
N VAL A 90 -7.76 -60.44 -9.83
CA VAL A 90 -9.20 -60.66 -9.70
C VAL A 90 -9.95 -60.19 -10.95
N VAL A 91 -9.54 -59.09 -11.57
CA VAL A 91 -10.12 -58.60 -12.84
C VAL A 91 -9.86 -59.57 -13.95
N LYS A 92 -8.63 -60.06 -14.08
CA LYS A 92 -8.23 -61.00 -15.13
C LYS A 92 -8.99 -62.33 -15.03
N GLU A 93 -9.11 -62.91 -13.85
CA GLU A 93 -9.84 -64.16 -13.61
C GLU A 93 -11.36 -64.00 -13.89
N SER A 94 -11.93 -62.82 -13.70
CA SER A 94 -13.34 -62.55 -13.87
C SER A 94 -13.72 -62.18 -15.31
N MET A 95 -12.76 -62.09 -16.23
CA MET A 95 -12.99 -61.70 -17.65
C MET A 95 -13.24 -62.86 -18.59
N THR A 96 -13.53 -64.08 -18.11
CA THR A 96 -13.77 -65.28 -18.91
C THR A 96 -14.91 -65.17 -19.94
N ALA A 97 -15.83 -64.19 -19.79
CA ALA A 97 -16.93 -63.91 -20.70
C ALA A 97 -16.65 -62.72 -21.65
N CYS A 98 -15.45 -62.17 -21.65
CA CYS A 98 -15.04 -61.13 -22.59
C CYS A 98 -14.74 -61.79 -23.97
N PRO A 99 -15.16 -61.19 -25.11
CA PRO A 99 -14.79 -61.69 -26.43
C PRO A 99 -13.25 -61.63 -26.62
N ASP A 100 -12.65 -62.72 -27.18
CA ASP A 100 -11.20 -62.85 -27.37
C ASP A 100 -10.56 -61.69 -28.12
N TRP A 101 -11.25 -61.13 -29.12
CA TRP A 101 -10.76 -59.99 -29.89
C TRP A 101 -10.71 -58.67 -29.09
N LEU A 102 -11.43 -58.57 -27.97
CA LEU A 102 -11.51 -57.37 -27.12
C LEU A 102 -10.73 -57.55 -25.80
N ASP A 103 -10.43 -58.77 -25.40
CA ASP A 103 -9.89 -59.12 -24.08
C ASP A 103 -8.60 -58.37 -23.75
N MET A 104 -7.62 -58.42 -24.64
CA MET A 104 -6.34 -57.71 -24.44
C MET A 104 -6.53 -56.18 -24.29
N GLY A 105 -7.35 -55.57 -25.16
CA GLY A 105 -7.61 -54.12 -25.11
C GLY A 105 -8.34 -53.70 -23.84
N TYR A 106 -9.27 -54.53 -23.37
CA TYR A 106 -10.02 -54.30 -22.15
C TYR A 106 -9.15 -54.38 -20.91
N GLN A 107 -8.23 -55.38 -20.83
CA GLN A 107 -7.26 -55.53 -19.76
C GLN A 107 -6.29 -54.36 -19.70
N VAL A 108 -5.77 -53.91 -20.85
CA VAL A 108 -4.86 -52.73 -20.90
C VAL A 108 -5.58 -51.48 -20.42
N TRP A 109 -6.82 -51.27 -20.82
CA TRP A 109 -7.63 -50.14 -20.39
C TRP A 109 -7.90 -50.16 -18.87
N ALA A 110 -8.33 -51.32 -18.35
CA ALA A 110 -8.56 -51.51 -16.93
C ALA A 110 -7.27 -51.28 -16.12
N ALA A 111 -6.12 -51.82 -16.56
CA ALA A 111 -4.83 -51.62 -15.94
C ALA A 111 -4.43 -50.15 -15.90
N SER A 112 -4.69 -49.40 -16.98
CA SER A 112 -4.43 -47.96 -17.02
C SER A 112 -5.25 -47.22 -15.96
N LEU A 113 -6.49 -47.57 -15.72
CA LEU A 113 -7.34 -46.99 -14.69
C LEU A 113 -6.87 -47.35 -13.26
N TYR A 114 -6.32 -48.56 -13.06
CA TYR A 114 -5.69 -48.94 -11.78
C TYR A 114 -4.48 -48.07 -11.41
N VAL A 115 -3.75 -47.57 -12.40
CA VAL A 115 -2.63 -46.65 -12.17
C VAL A 115 -3.14 -45.23 -11.96
N LEU A 116 -4.13 -44.80 -12.77
CA LEU A 116 -4.65 -43.43 -12.70
C LEU A 116 -5.42 -43.13 -11.42
N ALA A 117 -6.27 -44.04 -10.93
CA ALA A 117 -7.14 -43.79 -9.79
C ALA A 117 -6.36 -43.46 -8.50
N PRO A 118 -5.33 -44.22 -8.10
CA PRO A 118 -4.51 -43.88 -6.95
C PRO A 118 -3.79 -42.53 -7.09
N ILE A 119 -3.32 -42.17 -8.30
CA ILE A 119 -2.67 -40.87 -8.54
C ILE A 119 -3.64 -39.73 -8.25
N PHE A 120 -4.90 -39.85 -8.71
CA PHE A 120 -5.93 -38.84 -8.42
C PHE A 120 -6.30 -38.82 -6.93
N THR A 121 -6.36 -39.97 -6.26
CA THR A 121 -6.60 -40.02 -4.81
C THR A 121 -5.48 -39.31 -4.05
N PHE A 122 -4.24 -39.62 -4.38
CA PHE A 122 -3.09 -39.01 -3.73
C PHE A 122 -3.05 -37.50 -3.98
N GLY A 123 -3.31 -37.05 -5.21
CA GLY A 123 -3.42 -35.62 -5.55
C GLY A 123 -4.56 -34.92 -4.79
N PHE A 124 -5.73 -35.59 -4.63
CA PHE A 124 -6.84 -35.06 -3.85
C PHE A 124 -6.48 -34.93 -2.36
N VAL A 125 -5.88 -35.95 -1.79
CA VAL A 125 -5.39 -35.94 -0.40
C VAL A 125 -4.36 -34.85 -0.19
N LEU A 126 -3.38 -34.70 -1.09
CA LEU A 126 -2.38 -33.60 -1.02
C LEU A 126 -3.05 -32.23 -1.12
N SER A 127 -4.07 -32.07 -1.97
CA SER A 127 -4.84 -30.82 -2.09
C SER A 127 -5.57 -30.47 -0.78
N LEU A 128 -6.14 -31.46 -0.10
CA LEU A 128 -6.77 -31.29 1.22
C LEU A 128 -5.73 -30.92 2.28
N PHE A 129 -4.57 -31.57 2.26
CA PHE A 129 -3.50 -31.26 3.23
C PHE A 129 -2.91 -29.87 3.04
N ARG A 130 -2.81 -29.36 1.82
CA ARG A 130 -2.31 -28.00 1.56
C ARG A 130 -3.20 -26.94 2.20
N ASN A 131 -4.51 -27.03 2.01
CA ASN A 131 -5.47 -26.13 2.64
C ASN A 131 -5.59 -26.36 4.16
N LEU A 132 -5.46 -27.60 4.60
CA LEU A 132 -5.50 -27.96 6.02
C LEU A 132 -4.27 -27.44 6.76
N PHE A 133 -3.10 -27.45 6.13
CA PHE A 133 -1.86 -26.98 6.74
C PHE A 133 -1.92 -25.47 7.03
N ASP A 134 -2.40 -24.66 6.10
CA ASP A 134 -2.62 -23.23 6.29
C ASP A 134 -3.66 -22.96 7.39
N TYR A 135 -4.72 -23.77 7.44
CA TYR A 135 -5.73 -23.66 8.48
C TYR A 135 -5.18 -24.07 9.87
N ILE A 136 -4.37 -25.12 9.96
CA ILE A 136 -3.68 -25.50 11.20
C ILE A 136 -2.73 -24.39 11.64
N LYS A 137 -1.95 -23.83 10.72
CA LYS A 137 -1.05 -22.70 10.98
C LYS A 137 -1.79 -21.49 11.54
N TYR A 138 -2.97 -21.20 10.97
CA TYR A 138 -3.85 -20.14 11.44
C TYR A 138 -4.42 -20.42 12.84
N ILE A 139 -4.84 -21.64 13.14
CA ILE A 139 -5.28 -22.03 14.49
C ILE A 139 -4.12 -21.94 15.49
N CYS A 140 -2.93 -22.41 15.11
CA CYS A 140 -1.73 -22.34 15.96
C CYS A 140 -1.23 -20.90 16.19
N SER A 141 -1.74 -19.93 15.45
CA SER A 141 -1.42 -18.51 15.62
C SER A 141 -1.98 -17.91 16.92
N TYR A 142 -2.83 -18.62 17.66
CA TYR A 142 -3.55 -18.13 18.84
C TYR A 142 -2.69 -17.37 19.87
N PHE A 143 -1.46 -17.78 20.07
CA PHE A 143 -0.51 -17.14 21.00
C PHE A 143 0.55 -16.26 20.34
N LYS A 144 0.44 -16.02 19.03
CA LYS A 144 1.41 -15.26 18.24
C LYS A 144 0.86 -13.89 17.89
N GLU A 145 1.73 -13.01 17.45
CA GLU A 145 1.35 -11.77 16.77
C GLU A 145 0.85 -12.09 15.38
N VAL A 146 -0.20 -11.40 14.94
CA VAL A 146 -0.82 -11.65 13.64
C VAL A 146 -0.93 -10.35 12.86
N TYR A 147 -0.42 -10.37 11.64
CA TYR A 147 -0.50 -9.30 10.68
C TYR A 147 -1.37 -9.74 9.50
N VAL A 148 -2.48 -9.05 9.27
CA VAL A 148 -3.49 -9.44 8.29
C VAL A 148 -3.62 -8.36 7.22
N PHE A 149 -3.37 -8.72 5.98
CA PHE A 149 -3.47 -7.84 4.82
C PHE A 149 -4.74 -8.14 4.03
N SER A 150 -5.46 -7.10 3.61
CA SER A 150 -6.73 -7.24 2.88
C SER A 150 -6.56 -7.76 1.45
N GLU A 151 -5.41 -7.53 0.85
CA GLU A 151 -5.09 -7.89 -0.54
C GLU A 151 -3.62 -8.27 -0.66
N LEU A 152 -3.29 -9.20 -1.55
CA LEU A 152 -1.92 -9.53 -1.93
C LEU A 152 -1.54 -8.71 -3.17
N ASN A 153 -0.67 -7.73 -2.98
CA ASN A 153 -0.09 -6.89 -4.02
C ASN A 153 1.38 -6.58 -3.67
N GLU A 154 2.11 -5.91 -4.55
CA GLU A 154 3.53 -5.60 -4.33
C GLU A 154 3.76 -4.82 -3.02
N LYS A 155 2.91 -3.85 -2.69
CA LYS A 155 3.03 -3.03 -1.47
C LYS A 155 2.84 -3.86 -0.21
N SER A 156 1.77 -4.66 -0.18
CA SER A 156 1.47 -5.52 0.97
C SER A 156 2.49 -6.63 1.15
N LEU A 157 3.02 -7.18 0.05
CA LEU A 157 4.05 -8.20 0.08
C LEU A 157 5.37 -7.62 0.61
N THR A 158 5.79 -6.45 0.15
CA THR A 158 7.00 -5.77 0.61
C THR A 158 6.93 -5.47 2.11
N LEU A 159 5.81 -4.93 2.58
CA LEU A 159 5.62 -4.67 4.02
C LEU A 159 5.60 -5.96 4.82
N ALA A 160 4.98 -7.01 4.30
CA ALA A 160 4.94 -8.31 4.95
C ALA A 160 6.32 -8.98 5.04
N ASP A 161 7.16 -8.83 4.02
CA ASP A 161 8.54 -9.33 4.00
C ASP A 161 9.40 -8.64 5.07
N ASP A 162 9.34 -7.32 5.14
CA ASP A 162 10.06 -6.54 6.15
C ASP A 162 9.62 -6.92 7.58
N ILE A 163 8.30 -7.00 7.84
CA ILE A 163 7.75 -7.47 9.12
C ILE A 163 8.22 -8.91 9.43
N GLY A 164 8.14 -9.82 8.45
CA GLY A 164 8.54 -11.22 8.62
C GLY A 164 10.02 -11.38 8.94
N SER A 165 10.87 -10.53 8.38
CA SER A 165 12.32 -10.51 8.64
C SER A 165 12.64 -10.12 10.09
N LYS A 166 11.90 -9.16 10.65
CA LYS A 166 12.07 -8.61 12.01
C LYS A 166 11.37 -9.46 13.08
N HIS A 167 10.18 -9.99 12.78
CA HIS A 167 9.32 -10.73 13.70
C HIS A 167 9.21 -12.22 13.34
N LYS A 168 10.26 -13.00 13.56
CA LYS A 168 10.35 -14.44 13.19
C LYS A 168 9.22 -15.33 13.73
N ASN A 169 8.53 -14.92 14.79
CA ASN A 169 7.43 -15.66 15.39
C ASN A 169 6.04 -15.11 15.02
N ALA A 170 5.96 -14.04 14.25
CA ALA A 170 4.71 -13.48 13.77
C ALA A 170 4.05 -14.39 12.73
N VAL A 171 2.74 -14.24 12.58
CA VAL A 171 1.97 -14.91 11.53
C VAL A 171 1.46 -13.87 10.56
N ILE A 172 1.84 -13.99 9.31
CA ILE A 172 1.41 -13.14 8.22
C ILE A 172 0.27 -13.83 7.49
N VAL A 173 -0.82 -13.10 7.25
CA VAL A 173 -2.02 -13.59 6.59
C VAL A 173 -2.41 -12.63 5.47
N PHE A 174 -2.56 -13.12 4.25
CA PHE A 174 -3.18 -12.40 3.15
C PHE A 174 -4.59 -12.91 2.95
N ALA A 175 -5.54 -11.98 2.94
CA ALA A 175 -6.94 -12.24 2.60
C ALA A 175 -7.19 -11.96 1.12
N ASP A 176 -8.34 -12.41 0.61
CA ASP A 176 -8.82 -12.17 -0.76
C ASP A 176 -7.84 -12.59 -1.87
N VAL A 177 -7.06 -13.64 -1.62
CA VAL A 177 -6.07 -14.15 -2.58
C VAL A 177 -6.74 -15.13 -3.52
N PHE A 178 -7.02 -14.71 -4.74
CA PHE A 178 -7.55 -15.55 -5.81
C PHE A 178 -6.45 -15.87 -6.81
N GLU A 179 -6.37 -17.15 -7.23
CA GLU A 179 -5.50 -17.57 -8.32
C GLU A 179 -6.18 -17.15 -9.64
N ASP A 180 -5.95 -15.92 -10.07
CA ASP A 180 -6.26 -15.51 -11.43
C ASP A 180 -5.21 -16.06 -12.39
N ASN A 181 -5.57 -16.26 -13.67
CA ASN A 181 -4.66 -16.82 -14.68
C ASN A 181 -3.59 -15.82 -15.17
N GLU A 182 -3.31 -14.78 -14.42
CA GLU A 182 -2.27 -13.81 -14.72
C GLU A 182 -0.94 -14.23 -14.08
N GLU A 183 0.13 -14.19 -14.86
CA GLU A 183 1.47 -14.63 -14.47
C GLU A 183 1.98 -13.83 -13.26
N SER A 184 1.70 -12.52 -13.22
CA SER A 184 2.04 -11.63 -12.09
C SER A 184 1.41 -12.04 -10.75
N THR A 185 0.19 -12.54 -10.77
CA THR A 185 -0.50 -13.03 -9.56
C THR A 185 0.14 -14.31 -9.02
N TYR A 186 0.65 -15.17 -9.91
CA TYR A 186 1.37 -16.38 -9.51
C TYR A 186 2.68 -16.07 -8.81
N GLU A 187 3.46 -15.11 -9.33
CA GLU A 187 4.73 -14.69 -8.72
C GLU A 187 4.53 -14.13 -7.31
N LEU A 188 3.51 -13.29 -7.12
CA LEU A 188 3.17 -12.75 -5.79
C LEU A 188 2.74 -13.85 -4.81
N ILE A 189 1.94 -14.83 -5.26
CA ILE A 189 1.51 -15.96 -4.42
C ILE A 189 2.71 -16.86 -4.05
N GLU A 190 3.63 -17.11 -4.97
CA GLU A 190 4.84 -17.87 -4.68
C GLU A 190 5.71 -17.14 -3.66
N SER A 191 5.96 -15.86 -3.87
CA SER A 191 6.73 -15.04 -2.93
C SER A 191 6.09 -14.99 -1.54
N ALA A 192 4.76 -14.83 -1.45
CA ALA A 192 4.04 -14.89 -0.17
C ALA A 192 4.18 -16.24 0.53
N LYS A 193 4.22 -17.35 -0.23
CA LYS A 193 4.44 -18.71 0.33
C LYS A 193 5.88 -18.93 0.79
N GLU A 194 6.86 -18.38 0.08
CA GLU A 194 8.28 -18.41 0.48
C GLU A 194 8.50 -17.69 1.81
N LEU A 195 7.80 -16.56 2.04
CA LEU A 195 7.74 -15.89 3.34
C LEU A 195 7.08 -16.74 4.43
N GLY A 196 6.46 -17.85 4.06
CA GLY A 196 5.69 -18.67 4.98
C GLY A 196 4.35 -18.04 5.38
N ALA A 197 3.85 -17.06 4.64
CA ALA A 197 2.55 -16.45 4.88
C ALA A 197 1.40 -17.41 4.59
N ILE A 198 0.25 -17.12 5.19
CA ILE A 198 -1.02 -17.84 4.98
C ILE A 198 -1.83 -17.06 3.96
N CYS A 199 -2.24 -17.70 2.87
CA CYS A 199 -3.06 -17.08 1.83
C CYS A 199 -4.48 -17.65 1.85
N PHE A 200 -5.47 -16.83 2.13
CA PHE A 200 -6.88 -17.23 2.13
C PHE A 200 -7.66 -16.62 0.96
N LYS A 201 -8.50 -17.44 0.33
CA LYS A 201 -9.50 -17.00 -0.67
C LYS A 201 -10.76 -16.43 0.02
N LYS A 202 -10.59 -15.63 1.05
CA LYS A 202 -11.69 -15.06 1.84
C LYS A 202 -11.38 -13.62 2.17
N ASP A 203 -12.42 -12.78 2.12
CA ASP A 203 -12.34 -11.39 2.55
C ASP A 203 -11.82 -11.30 4.02
N ILE A 204 -11.05 -10.28 4.30
CA ILE A 204 -10.49 -9.98 5.62
C ILE A 204 -11.56 -9.95 6.72
N LEU A 205 -12.79 -9.57 6.39
CA LEU A 205 -13.92 -9.49 7.32
C LEU A 205 -14.43 -10.87 7.79
N VAL A 206 -14.17 -11.92 7.00
CA VAL A 206 -14.57 -13.30 7.33
C VAL A 206 -13.58 -13.95 8.30
N LEU A 207 -12.37 -13.41 8.41
CA LEU A 207 -11.33 -13.93 9.30
C LEU A 207 -11.67 -13.58 10.75
N ASN A 208 -12.03 -14.58 11.56
CA ASN A 208 -12.45 -14.36 12.95
C ASN A 208 -11.32 -14.59 13.94
N LEU A 209 -10.63 -13.52 14.32
CA LEU A 209 -9.57 -13.50 15.32
C LEU A 209 -10.03 -12.99 16.70
N LYS A 210 -11.33 -12.80 16.94
CA LYS A 210 -11.85 -12.32 18.23
C LYS A 210 -11.41 -13.17 19.42
N LYS A 211 -11.32 -14.47 19.22
CA LYS A 211 -10.90 -15.43 20.26
C LYS A 211 -9.39 -15.51 20.43
N HIS A 212 -8.63 -14.84 19.56
CA HIS A 212 -7.17 -14.79 19.64
C HIS A 212 -6.72 -14.20 20.98
N SER A 213 -5.54 -14.60 21.48
CA SER A 213 -5.03 -14.13 22.77
C SER A 213 -5.06 -12.60 22.88
N LYS A 214 -5.78 -12.08 23.88
CA LYS A 214 -5.90 -10.62 24.12
C LYS A 214 -4.57 -9.95 24.50
N LYS A 215 -3.56 -10.74 24.88
CA LYS A 215 -2.21 -10.26 25.22
C LYS A 215 -1.34 -10.03 23.98
N ARG A 216 -1.70 -10.59 22.84
CA ARG A 216 -0.93 -10.48 21.60
C ARG A 216 -1.59 -9.50 20.65
N PRO A 217 -0.82 -8.64 19.98
CA PRO A 217 -1.36 -7.70 19.01
C PRO A 217 -1.89 -8.40 17.76
N ILE A 218 -2.92 -7.80 17.18
CA ILE A 218 -3.38 -8.10 15.84
C ILE A 218 -3.35 -6.77 15.06
N SER A 219 -2.67 -6.78 13.94
CA SER A 219 -2.57 -5.64 13.04
C SER A 219 -3.27 -5.96 11.72
N PHE A 220 -4.28 -5.19 11.36
CA PHE A 220 -5.00 -5.29 10.09
C PHE A 220 -4.53 -4.17 9.17
N PHE A 221 -4.27 -4.51 7.91
CA PHE A 221 -3.89 -3.57 6.87
C PHE A 221 -4.92 -3.65 5.74
N THR A 222 -5.74 -2.61 5.61
CA THR A 222 -6.64 -2.46 4.46
C THR A 222 -5.89 -1.71 3.36
N ILE A 223 -5.16 -2.47 2.53
CA ILE A 223 -4.14 -2.01 1.57
C ILE A 223 -4.46 -2.42 0.13
N GLY A 224 -5.72 -2.57 -0.21
CA GLY A 224 -6.13 -2.86 -1.58
C GLY A 224 -6.00 -1.66 -2.52
N SER A 225 -6.09 -1.93 -3.81
CA SER A 225 -6.07 -0.92 -4.87
C SER A 225 -7.27 0.04 -4.83
N ASN A 226 -8.40 -0.39 -4.25
CA ASN A 226 -9.60 0.40 -4.10
C ASN A 226 -9.68 1.05 -2.71
N GLU A 227 -9.32 2.33 -2.60
CA GLU A 227 -9.34 3.08 -1.33
C GLU A 227 -10.73 3.12 -0.65
N THR A 228 -11.82 3.11 -1.43
CA THR A 228 -13.17 3.07 -0.86
C THR A 228 -13.45 1.73 -0.19
N GLU A 229 -12.97 0.63 -0.77
CA GLU A 229 -13.06 -0.69 -0.17
C GLU A 229 -12.18 -0.79 1.08
N ASN A 230 -10.95 -0.27 1.04
CA ASN A 230 -10.07 -0.18 2.20
C ASN A 230 -10.77 0.49 3.38
N LEU A 231 -11.44 1.61 3.14
CA LEU A 231 -12.20 2.32 4.16
C LEU A 231 -13.39 1.50 4.67
N ASN A 232 -14.18 0.91 3.78
CA ASN A 232 -15.34 0.09 4.14
C ASN A 232 -14.95 -1.12 5.00
N GLN A 233 -13.87 -1.80 4.62
CA GLN A 233 -13.32 -2.91 5.41
C GLN A 233 -12.86 -2.43 6.78
N ALA A 234 -12.13 -1.31 6.84
CA ALA A 234 -11.66 -0.75 8.10
C ALA A 234 -12.82 -0.39 9.05
N LEU A 235 -13.86 0.28 8.56
CA LEU A 235 -15.03 0.63 9.36
C LEU A 235 -15.71 -0.61 9.96
N LYS A 236 -15.88 -1.67 9.18
CA LYS A 236 -16.46 -2.94 9.66
C LYS A 236 -15.51 -3.65 10.63
N LEU A 237 -14.20 -3.62 10.42
CA LEU A 237 -13.22 -4.17 11.36
C LEU A 237 -13.22 -3.41 12.70
N ILE A 238 -13.31 -2.08 12.67
CA ILE A 238 -13.41 -1.26 13.89
C ILE A 238 -14.64 -1.71 14.70
N GLU A 239 -15.81 -1.77 14.08
CA GLU A 239 -17.05 -2.21 14.75
C GLU A 239 -16.90 -3.63 15.30
N HIS A 240 -16.30 -4.53 14.52
CA HIS A 240 -16.12 -5.92 14.90
C HIS A 240 -15.15 -6.10 16.09
N TYR A 241 -14.09 -5.31 16.16
CA TYR A 241 -13.00 -5.46 17.15
C TYR A 241 -12.98 -4.36 18.23
N LYS A 242 -13.92 -3.41 18.27
CA LYS A 242 -13.90 -2.25 19.19
C LYS A 242 -13.69 -2.58 20.68
N ASN A 243 -14.09 -3.77 21.12
CA ASN A 243 -13.95 -4.22 22.50
C ASN A 243 -12.65 -5.02 22.75
N ARG A 244 -11.78 -5.19 21.73
CA ARG A 244 -10.55 -5.95 21.85
C ARG A 244 -9.35 -5.02 21.98
N LYS A 245 -8.64 -5.13 23.11
CA LYS A 245 -7.35 -4.45 23.31
C LYS A 245 -6.27 -5.02 22.38
N ASN A 246 -5.20 -4.25 22.16
CA ASN A 246 -4.08 -4.63 21.29
C ASN A 246 -4.54 -5.01 19.86
N THR A 247 -5.41 -4.20 19.30
CA THR A 247 -5.84 -4.32 17.91
C THR A 247 -5.51 -3.01 17.19
N HIS A 248 -4.77 -3.12 16.09
CA HIS A 248 -4.36 -2.01 15.27
C HIS A 248 -4.96 -2.17 13.88
N ILE A 249 -5.43 -1.08 13.29
CA ILE A 249 -5.97 -1.06 11.92
C ILE A 249 -5.29 0.07 11.16
N TYR A 250 -4.60 -0.28 10.09
CA TYR A 250 -3.93 0.63 9.17
C TYR A 250 -4.75 0.72 7.89
N VAL A 251 -5.23 1.93 7.58
CA VAL A 251 -6.15 2.17 6.46
C VAL A 251 -5.44 2.98 5.39
N PHE A 252 -5.15 2.36 4.25
CA PHE A 252 -4.49 3.03 3.15
C PHE A 252 -5.50 3.82 2.32
N SER A 253 -5.45 5.13 2.44
CA SER A 253 -6.31 6.06 1.68
C SER A 253 -5.77 7.48 1.64
N THR A 254 -5.82 8.08 0.46
CA THR A 254 -5.50 9.49 0.21
C THR A 254 -6.74 10.40 0.31
N LYS A 255 -7.94 9.81 0.38
CA LYS A 255 -9.21 10.53 0.32
C LYS A 255 -9.56 11.25 1.62
N ILE A 256 -10.07 12.46 1.50
CA ILE A 256 -10.55 13.29 2.63
C ILE A 256 -11.74 12.63 3.37
N GLU A 257 -12.63 11.93 2.62
CA GLU A 257 -13.76 11.23 3.22
C GLU A 257 -13.32 10.19 4.25
N SER A 258 -12.18 9.56 4.01
CA SER A 258 -11.60 8.59 4.95
C SER A 258 -11.21 9.24 6.28
N GLU A 259 -10.63 10.44 6.25
CA GLU A 259 -10.32 11.22 7.45
C GLU A 259 -11.58 11.54 8.26
N LEU A 260 -12.62 12.04 7.59
CA LEU A 260 -13.87 12.44 8.24
C LEU A 260 -14.57 11.25 8.90
N LEU A 261 -14.69 10.13 8.18
CA LEU A 261 -15.38 8.94 8.67
C LEU A 261 -14.61 8.25 9.80
N LEU A 262 -13.27 8.16 9.68
CA LEU A 262 -12.44 7.58 10.74
C LEU A 262 -12.37 8.47 11.99
N THR A 263 -12.54 9.78 11.85
CA THR A 263 -12.63 10.68 13.01
C THR A 263 -13.98 10.56 13.71
N ALA A 264 -15.07 10.39 12.97
CA ALA A 264 -16.43 10.35 13.52
C ALA A 264 -16.80 9.03 14.21
N ILE A 265 -16.14 7.91 13.86
CA ILE A 265 -16.51 6.59 14.39
C ILE A 265 -15.98 6.35 15.80
N ASP A 266 -16.79 5.68 16.65
CA ASP A 266 -16.32 5.16 17.94
C ASP A 266 -15.39 3.95 17.74
N LYS A 267 -14.10 4.16 18.00
CA LYS A 267 -13.04 3.15 17.82
C LYS A 267 -12.91 2.19 19.00
N GLY A 268 -13.53 2.50 20.15
CA GLY A 268 -13.38 1.72 21.39
C GLY A 268 -11.90 1.57 21.77
N HIS A 269 -11.41 0.33 21.87
CA HIS A 269 -10.01 0.02 22.22
C HIS A 269 -9.09 -0.16 21.00
N VAL A 270 -9.62 -0.03 19.78
CA VAL A 270 -8.85 -0.22 18.53
C VAL A 270 -8.04 1.03 18.22
N LYS A 271 -6.75 0.85 17.96
CA LYS A 271 -5.91 1.93 17.43
C LYS A 271 -6.04 1.94 15.90
N VAL A 272 -6.50 3.05 15.35
CA VAL A 272 -6.72 3.21 13.91
C VAL A 272 -5.81 4.29 13.38
N ARG A 273 -5.07 3.99 12.33
CA ARG A 273 -4.22 4.93 11.59
C ARG A 273 -4.57 4.94 10.12
N ARG A 274 -4.83 6.13 9.59
CA ARG A 274 -4.90 6.32 8.15
C ARG A 274 -3.49 6.54 7.60
N ILE A 275 -3.13 5.77 6.60
CA ILE A 275 -1.88 5.93 5.86
C ILE A 275 -2.19 6.65 4.56
N ASN A 276 -1.78 7.91 4.47
CA ASN A 276 -1.80 8.67 3.22
C ASN A 276 -0.42 8.55 2.58
N GLU A 277 -0.30 7.69 1.58
CA GLU A 277 0.98 7.37 0.92
C GLU A 277 1.68 8.61 0.36
N VAL A 278 0.91 9.58 -0.15
CA VAL A 278 1.45 10.83 -0.71
C VAL A 278 2.12 11.68 0.38
N GLN A 279 1.41 11.89 1.49
CA GLN A 279 1.94 12.65 2.63
C GLN A 279 3.08 11.92 3.31
N SER A 280 2.98 10.60 3.44
CA SER A 280 4.04 9.76 4.04
C SER A 280 5.34 9.89 3.26
N LEU A 281 5.29 9.85 1.91
CA LEU A 281 6.47 10.03 1.08
C LEU A 281 7.07 11.43 1.24
N VAL A 282 6.27 12.49 1.11
CA VAL A 282 6.74 13.87 1.23
C VAL A 282 7.33 14.14 2.61
N ASN A 283 6.66 13.71 3.67
CA ASN A 283 7.13 13.87 5.05
C ASN A 283 8.47 13.15 5.28
N ARG A 284 8.61 11.94 4.77
CA ARG A 284 9.83 11.16 4.86
C ARG A 284 10.99 11.82 4.12
N VAL A 285 10.77 12.24 2.88
CA VAL A 285 11.80 12.95 2.09
C VAL A 285 12.30 14.19 2.83
N LEU A 286 11.40 14.96 3.42
CA LEU A 286 11.77 16.15 4.17
C LEU A 286 12.43 15.82 5.53
N TYR A 287 12.01 14.76 6.21
CA TYR A 287 12.59 14.33 7.48
C TYR A 287 13.98 13.75 7.31
N ASP A 288 14.17 12.85 6.34
CA ASP A 288 15.45 12.15 6.14
C ASP A 288 16.47 13.02 5.43
N ASN A 289 16.07 13.72 4.38
CA ASN A 289 16.98 14.42 3.47
C ASN A 289 16.65 15.92 3.28
N GLY A 290 15.63 16.46 3.93
CA GLY A 290 15.21 17.86 3.72
C GLY A 290 16.29 18.89 3.98
N GLY A 291 17.28 18.57 4.78
CA GLY A 291 18.45 19.44 5.02
C GLY A 291 19.21 19.82 3.76
N ILE A 292 19.19 18.97 2.72
CA ILE A 292 19.86 19.25 1.44
C ILE A 292 19.28 20.48 0.72
N ILE A 293 18.00 20.79 0.98
CA ILE A 293 17.31 21.97 0.43
C ILE A 293 17.95 23.27 0.96
N PHE A 294 18.30 23.29 2.24
CA PHE A 294 18.97 24.43 2.88
C PHE A 294 20.45 24.50 2.50
N ASP A 295 21.11 23.34 2.38
CA ASP A 295 22.53 23.26 1.98
C ASP A 295 22.73 23.77 0.55
N SER A 296 21.77 23.56 -0.35
CA SER A 296 21.80 24.01 -1.75
C SER A 296 21.47 25.49 -1.93
N ALA A 297 20.96 26.19 -0.88
CA ALA A 297 20.54 27.58 -0.95
C ALA A 297 21.70 28.51 -1.32
N ARG A 298 21.41 29.51 -2.16
CA ARG A 298 22.40 30.48 -2.65
C ARG A 298 22.30 31.81 -1.89
N PRO A 299 23.42 32.52 -1.68
CA PRO A 299 23.38 33.85 -1.09
C PRO A 299 22.46 34.78 -1.92
N LEU A 300 21.53 35.46 -1.26
CA LEU A 300 20.69 36.49 -1.83
C LEU A 300 21.26 37.87 -1.48
N ASP A 301 21.66 38.04 -0.21
CA ASP A 301 22.33 39.20 0.33
C ASP A 301 23.28 38.75 1.48
N GLU A 302 23.82 39.72 2.25
CA GLU A 302 24.78 39.43 3.33
C GLU A 302 24.23 38.56 4.47
N LYS A 303 22.90 38.55 4.67
CA LYS A 303 22.23 37.88 5.79
C LYS A 303 21.25 36.80 5.35
N THR A 304 20.86 36.78 4.06
CA THR A 304 19.78 35.95 3.55
C THR A 304 20.27 35.04 2.44
N LYS A 305 19.88 33.79 2.49
CA LYS A 305 20.03 32.81 1.42
C LYS A 305 18.70 32.56 0.70
N LYS A 306 18.74 32.28 -0.57
CA LYS A 306 17.57 31.97 -1.39
C LYS A 306 17.53 30.48 -1.71
N ILE A 307 16.37 29.86 -1.47
CA ILE A 307 15.98 28.55 -2.00
C ILE A 307 15.09 28.82 -3.22
N SER A 308 15.54 28.42 -4.39
CA SER A 308 14.78 28.49 -5.65
C SER A 308 14.37 27.07 -6.04
N ALA A 309 13.15 26.69 -5.68
CA ALA A 309 12.61 25.36 -5.89
C ALA A 309 11.80 25.29 -7.20
N ILE A 310 11.97 24.20 -7.94
CA ILE A 310 11.17 23.86 -9.12
C ILE A 310 10.43 22.57 -8.83
N VAL A 311 9.11 22.56 -9.06
CA VAL A 311 8.28 21.35 -8.96
C VAL A 311 7.63 21.09 -10.31
N VAL A 312 7.91 19.93 -10.90
CA VAL A 312 7.39 19.52 -12.22
C VAL A 312 6.35 18.43 -12.02
N GLY A 313 5.10 18.75 -12.37
CA GLY A 313 3.91 17.98 -12.07
C GLY A 313 3.25 18.46 -10.76
N LEU A 314 2.02 18.96 -10.85
CA LEU A 314 1.16 19.35 -9.73
C LEU A 314 0.03 18.34 -9.49
N GLY A 315 0.30 17.07 -9.76
CA GLY A 315 -0.51 15.96 -9.29
C GLY A 315 -0.45 15.84 -7.75
N SER A 316 -0.89 14.73 -7.20
CA SER A 316 -0.97 14.54 -5.74
C SER A 316 0.35 14.83 -5.03
N HIS A 317 1.46 14.24 -5.48
CA HIS A 317 2.77 14.39 -4.84
C HIS A 317 3.38 15.78 -5.02
N GLY A 318 3.32 16.33 -6.25
CA GLY A 318 3.88 17.66 -6.48
C GLY A 318 3.10 18.75 -5.76
N ALA A 319 1.78 18.68 -5.72
CA ALA A 319 0.96 19.62 -4.97
C ALA A 319 1.24 19.53 -3.45
N GLU A 320 1.36 18.31 -2.91
CA GLU A 320 1.70 18.11 -1.50
C GLU A 320 3.12 18.62 -1.18
N MET A 321 4.10 18.39 -2.06
CA MET A 321 5.44 18.93 -1.88
C MET A 321 5.46 20.47 -1.92
N VAL A 322 4.73 21.11 -2.84
CA VAL A 322 4.62 22.59 -2.86
C VAL A 322 4.07 23.11 -1.55
N LYS A 323 3.00 22.49 -1.01
CA LYS A 323 2.44 22.82 0.30
C LYS A 323 3.46 22.62 1.42
N ALA A 324 4.13 21.47 1.42
CA ALA A 324 5.10 21.14 2.46
C ALA A 324 6.32 22.08 2.43
N LEU A 325 6.84 22.41 1.27
CA LEU A 325 7.95 23.36 1.14
C LEU A 325 7.63 24.71 1.75
N THR A 326 6.38 25.19 1.70
CA THR A 326 6.03 26.51 2.27
C THR A 326 6.23 26.57 3.78
N TRP A 327 5.81 25.57 4.54
CA TRP A 327 6.01 25.54 5.99
C TRP A 327 7.41 25.02 6.37
N PHE A 328 7.98 24.11 5.59
CA PHE A 328 9.33 23.61 5.79
C PHE A 328 10.40 24.68 5.54
N GLY A 329 10.20 25.52 4.53
CA GLY A 329 11.10 26.60 4.17
C GLY A 329 11.02 27.82 5.09
N GLN A 330 10.16 27.83 6.12
CA GLN A 330 10.10 28.90 7.12
C GLN A 330 11.33 28.82 8.04
N MET A 331 12.43 29.40 7.59
CA MET A 331 13.69 29.36 8.32
C MET A 331 14.33 30.76 8.37
N ASN A 332 14.84 31.14 9.55
CA ASN A 332 15.52 32.43 9.70
C ASN A 332 16.77 32.45 8.79
N GLY A 333 16.97 33.57 8.09
CA GLY A 333 18.06 33.71 7.13
C GLY A 333 17.80 33.02 5.76
N TYR A 334 16.58 32.55 5.49
CA TYR A 334 16.25 31.95 4.20
C TYR A 334 14.98 32.56 3.60
N ARG A 335 14.95 32.62 2.27
CA ARG A 335 13.80 33.00 1.47
C ARG A 335 13.52 31.93 0.43
N LEU A 336 12.26 31.52 0.30
CA LEU A 336 11.82 30.45 -0.60
C LEU A 336 11.07 31.00 -1.79
N GLU A 337 11.48 30.64 -3.00
CA GLU A 337 10.69 30.80 -4.21
C GLU A 337 10.39 29.44 -4.85
N ILE A 338 9.12 29.18 -5.17
CA ILE A 338 8.67 27.94 -5.79
C ILE A 338 8.10 28.24 -7.17
N ASN A 339 8.65 27.61 -8.20
CA ASN A 339 8.12 27.59 -9.56
C ASN A 339 7.54 26.19 -9.84
N ALA A 340 6.23 26.07 -9.94
CA ALA A 340 5.55 24.80 -10.18
C ALA A 340 5.00 24.75 -11.61
N PHE A 341 5.21 23.64 -12.30
CA PHE A 341 4.87 23.43 -13.70
C PHE A 341 3.89 22.27 -13.86
N ASP A 342 2.84 22.47 -14.66
CA ASP A 342 1.91 21.40 -14.99
C ASP A 342 1.28 21.58 -16.38
N LYS A 343 1.00 20.48 -17.06
CA LYS A 343 0.30 20.47 -18.34
C LYS A 343 -1.19 20.81 -18.22
N ASP A 344 -1.80 20.59 -17.04
CA ASP A 344 -3.20 20.92 -16.82
C ASP A 344 -3.40 22.44 -16.80
N ARG A 345 -4.29 22.91 -17.68
CA ARG A 345 -4.67 24.34 -17.75
C ARG A 345 -5.30 24.86 -16.45
N LEU A 346 -5.88 23.99 -15.63
CA LEU A 346 -6.57 24.32 -14.40
C LEU A 346 -5.67 24.13 -13.15
N ALA A 347 -4.42 23.73 -13.31
CA ALA A 347 -3.53 23.42 -12.19
C ALA A 347 -3.47 24.55 -11.14
N LYS A 348 -3.29 25.80 -11.59
CA LYS A 348 -3.29 26.97 -10.70
C LYS A 348 -4.62 27.12 -9.95
N SER A 349 -5.75 27.02 -10.67
CA SER A 349 -7.09 27.18 -10.05
C SER A 349 -7.38 26.06 -9.05
N LYS A 350 -7.03 24.83 -9.38
CA LYS A 350 -7.20 23.68 -8.47
C LYS A 350 -6.36 23.84 -7.20
N PHE A 351 -5.10 24.26 -7.34
CA PHE A 351 -4.21 24.47 -6.20
C PHE A 351 -4.72 25.64 -5.32
N THR A 352 -5.12 26.78 -5.94
CA THR A 352 -5.66 27.93 -5.20
C THR A 352 -6.95 27.59 -4.48
N LEU A 353 -7.82 26.76 -5.07
CA LEU A 353 -9.06 26.31 -4.42
C LEU A 353 -8.77 25.43 -3.19
N ALA A 354 -7.74 24.60 -3.26
CA ALA A 354 -7.35 23.71 -2.16
C ALA A 354 -6.65 24.46 -1.00
N ALA A 355 -5.91 25.53 -1.32
CA ALA A 355 -5.15 26.32 -0.34
C ALA A 355 -5.18 27.83 -0.70
N PRO A 356 -6.32 28.51 -0.47
CA PRO A 356 -6.57 29.84 -1.01
C PRO A 356 -5.59 30.90 -0.51
N GLU A 357 -5.29 30.96 0.79
CA GLU A 357 -4.36 31.92 1.36
C GLU A 357 -2.88 31.52 1.24
N LEU A 358 -2.60 30.31 0.76
CA LEU A 358 -1.20 29.90 0.54
C LEU A 358 -0.58 30.63 -0.64
N MET A 359 -1.38 30.88 -1.69
CA MET A 359 -0.95 31.59 -2.89
C MET A 359 -0.81 33.10 -2.70
N SER A 360 -1.62 33.69 -1.81
CA SER A 360 -1.64 35.11 -1.49
C SER A 360 -1.87 35.28 0.00
N PRO A 361 -0.83 35.04 0.83
CA PRO A 361 -0.97 35.10 2.27
C PRO A 361 -1.36 36.51 2.72
N SER A 362 -2.34 36.58 3.61
CA SER A 362 -2.83 37.84 4.17
C SER A 362 -3.02 37.73 5.67
N TYR A 363 -2.93 38.88 6.36
CA TYR A 363 -3.39 39.03 7.74
C TYR A 363 -4.49 40.10 7.76
N ASN A 364 -5.64 39.77 8.35
CA ASN A 364 -6.79 40.68 8.38
C ASN A 364 -7.21 41.20 6.99
N GLY A 365 -7.06 40.37 5.93
CA GLY A 365 -7.36 40.77 4.55
C GLY A 365 -6.31 41.69 3.90
N VAL A 366 -5.22 41.99 4.56
CA VAL A 366 -4.08 42.76 4.01
C VAL A 366 -3.01 41.76 3.53
N GLU A 367 -2.64 41.84 2.25
CA GLU A 367 -1.54 41.03 1.70
C GLU A 367 -0.22 41.32 2.43
N ILE A 368 0.51 40.26 2.78
CA ILE A 368 1.78 40.33 3.49
C ILE A 368 2.93 39.79 2.64
N GLU A 369 3.07 40.33 1.43
CA GLU A 369 4.05 39.91 0.45
C GLU A 369 5.47 40.02 0.98
N GLY A 370 6.12 39.47 1.67
CA GLY A 370 7.47 39.59 2.27
C GLY A 370 7.57 38.96 3.65
N GLU A 371 6.52 39.02 4.44
CA GLU A 371 6.53 38.43 5.79
C GLU A 371 6.34 36.89 5.75
N ALA A 372 5.65 36.37 4.74
CA ALA A 372 5.47 34.94 4.56
C ALA A 372 6.76 34.18 4.19
N GLN A 373 7.82 34.91 3.82
CA GLN A 373 9.12 34.38 3.41
C GLN A 373 9.10 33.30 2.31
N TYR A 374 7.99 33.16 1.60
CA TYR A 374 7.88 32.32 0.43
C TYR A 374 7.08 33.00 -0.69
N LYS A 375 7.34 32.56 -1.93
CA LYS A 375 6.58 32.98 -3.10
C LYS A 375 6.31 31.75 -3.96
N ILE A 376 5.05 31.55 -4.38
CA ILE A 376 4.65 30.46 -5.26
C ILE A 376 4.23 31.01 -6.61
N THR A 377 4.81 30.50 -7.68
CA THR A 377 4.42 30.77 -9.05
C THR A 377 4.04 29.47 -9.75
N ILE A 378 2.77 29.34 -10.17
CA ILE A 378 2.29 28.16 -10.88
C ILE A 378 2.20 28.50 -12.38
N HIS A 379 2.84 27.66 -13.20
CA HIS A 379 2.87 27.73 -14.65
C HIS A 379 1.99 26.62 -15.26
N PRO A 380 0.68 26.87 -15.52
CA PRO A 380 -0.19 25.90 -16.16
C PRO A 380 0.10 25.79 -17.66
N ARG A 381 -0.38 24.73 -18.33
CA ARG A 381 -0.20 24.44 -19.76
C ARG A 381 1.28 24.26 -20.16
N MET A 382 2.10 23.78 -19.23
CA MET A 382 3.53 23.53 -19.46
C MET A 382 3.77 22.03 -19.57
N ASP A 383 3.67 21.52 -20.79
CA ASP A 383 4.07 20.15 -21.09
C ASP A 383 5.60 20.03 -21.09
N VAL A 384 6.15 19.05 -20.41
CA VAL A 384 7.61 18.82 -20.26
C VAL A 384 8.31 18.53 -21.60
N GLU A 385 7.57 18.17 -22.64
CA GLU A 385 8.09 17.97 -23.99
C GLU A 385 8.02 19.22 -24.86
N SER A 386 7.42 20.31 -24.35
CA SER A 386 7.23 21.54 -25.11
C SER A 386 8.46 22.45 -25.06
N ILE A 387 8.68 23.18 -26.17
CA ILE A 387 9.68 24.26 -26.24
C ILE A 387 9.39 25.36 -25.21
N ALA A 388 8.12 25.60 -24.91
CA ALA A 388 7.69 26.60 -23.93
C ALA A 388 8.21 26.25 -22.52
N PHE A 389 8.11 24.99 -22.12
CA PHE A 389 8.66 24.48 -20.85
C PHE A 389 10.20 24.67 -20.82
N ALA A 390 10.92 24.19 -21.84
CA ALA A 390 12.37 24.31 -21.89
C ALA A 390 12.84 25.77 -21.77
N ARG A 391 12.23 26.70 -22.54
CA ARG A 391 12.54 28.13 -22.45
C ARG A 391 12.23 28.73 -21.08
N LYS A 392 11.20 28.23 -20.41
CA LYS A 392 10.83 28.74 -19.08
C LYS A 392 11.83 28.24 -18.02
N ILE A 393 12.27 26.99 -18.10
CA ILE A 393 13.33 26.46 -17.24
C ILE A 393 14.64 27.24 -17.44
N GLU A 394 15.04 27.54 -18.67
CA GLU A 394 16.25 28.32 -18.98
C GLU A 394 16.22 29.75 -18.40
N GLN A 395 15.05 30.30 -18.10
CA GLN A 395 14.92 31.62 -17.44
C GLN A 395 15.19 31.55 -15.92
N ILE A 396 15.13 30.36 -15.30
CA ILE A 396 15.35 30.17 -13.85
C ILE A 396 16.83 29.83 -13.63
N THR A 397 17.67 30.86 -13.59
CA THR A 397 19.14 30.73 -13.54
C THR A 397 19.69 30.46 -12.13
N ASP A 398 18.85 30.50 -11.13
CA ASP A 398 19.19 30.39 -9.72
C ASP A 398 18.56 29.16 -9.03
N ALA A 399 18.08 28.20 -9.80
CA ALA A 399 17.50 26.96 -9.26
C ALA A 399 18.46 26.25 -8.30
N THR A 400 17.93 25.82 -7.16
CA THR A 400 18.69 25.12 -6.11
C THR A 400 18.14 23.73 -5.84
N TYR A 401 16.82 23.53 -5.98
CA TYR A 401 16.14 22.27 -5.73
C TYR A 401 15.11 22.00 -6.85
N VAL A 402 14.99 20.77 -7.27
CA VAL A 402 14.04 20.34 -8.29
C VAL A 402 13.38 19.02 -7.86
N LEU A 403 12.05 18.98 -7.88
CA LEU A 403 11.28 17.75 -7.78
C LEU A 403 10.55 17.45 -9.09
N VAL A 404 10.67 16.22 -9.58
CA VAL A 404 9.89 15.69 -10.72
C VAL A 404 8.88 14.68 -10.19
N ALA A 405 7.58 14.93 -10.44
CA ALA A 405 6.46 14.16 -9.89
C ALA A 405 5.28 14.10 -10.86
N LEU A 406 5.50 13.51 -12.05
CA LEU A 406 4.51 13.44 -13.14
C LEU A 406 3.60 12.21 -13.05
N GLY A 407 3.93 11.27 -12.14
CA GLY A 407 3.13 10.08 -11.85
C GLY A 407 3.32 8.91 -12.82
N ASN A 408 4.44 8.92 -13.56
CA ASN A 408 4.85 7.80 -14.41
C ASN A 408 6.38 7.71 -14.39
N ASP A 409 6.92 6.57 -13.98
CA ASP A 409 8.35 6.36 -13.75
C ASP A 409 9.21 6.71 -14.98
N ASP A 410 8.83 6.26 -16.17
CA ASP A 410 9.58 6.53 -17.39
C ASP A 410 9.60 8.03 -17.75
N VAL A 411 8.47 8.71 -17.56
CA VAL A 411 8.35 10.15 -17.82
C VAL A 411 9.12 10.95 -16.78
N ASP A 412 9.07 10.54 -15.51
CA ASP A 412 9.79 11.18 -14.41
C ASP A 412 11.30 11.06 -14.59
N ILE A 413 11.79 9.86 -14.90
CA ILE A 413 13.22 9.61 -15.18
C ILE A 413 13.70 10.44 -16.38
N ASN A 414 12.98 10.37 -17.51
CA ASN A 414 13.37 11.10 -18.72
C ASN A 414 13.37 12.62 -18.49
N THR A 415 12.39 13.14 -17.75
CA THR A 415 12.31 14.56 -17.43
C THR A 415 13.43 15.00 -16.51
N ALA A 416 13.76 14.22 -15.48
CA ALA A 416 14.88 14.51 -14.58
C ALA A 416 16.23 14.55 -15.32
N VAL A 417 16.47 13.59 -16.22
CA VAL A 417 17.67 13.57 -17.06
C VAL A 417 17.74 14.79 -18.01
N LYS A 418 16.63 15.16 -18.66
CA LYS A 418 16.55 16.37 -19.50
C LYS A 418 16.81 17.65 -18.69
N LEU A 419 16.25 17.76 -17.49
CA LEU A 419 16.46 18.90 -16.60
C LEU A 419 17.93 19.00 -16.17
N ARG A 420 18.57 17.88 -15.79
CA ARG A 420 20.01 17.88 -15.51
C ARG A 420 20.80 18.42 -16.68
N MET A 421 20.50 17.97 -17.91
CA MET A 421 21.16 18.45 -19.13
C MET A 421 20.98 19.96 -19.34
N TYR A 422 19.77 20.50 -19.10
CA TYR A 422 19.52 21.95 -19.21
C TYR A 422 20.33 22.74 -18.17
N PHE A 423 20.33 22.31 -16.92
CA PHE A 423 21.06 22.97 -15.84
C PHE A 423 22.57 22.91 -16.03
N GLU A 424 23.12 21.80 -16.55
CA GLU A 424 24.55 21.72 -16.91
C GLU A 424 24.91 22.73 -18.00
N ARG A 425 24.07 22.91 -19.02
CA ARG A 425 24.27 23.95 -20.06
C ARG A 425 24.24 25.37 -19.48
N MET A 426 23.41 25.59 -18.46
CA MET A 426 23.32 26.86 -17.73
C MET A 426 24.43 27.04 -16.68
N LYS A 427 25.28 26.05 -16.48
CA LYS A 427 26.35 26.02 -15.47
C LYS A 427 25.83 26.18 -14.04
N ILE A 428 24.68 25.61 -13.77
CA ILE A 428 24.10 25.50 -12.44
C ILE A 428 23.87 24.04 -12.09
N HIS A 429 23.91 23.70 -10.81
CA HIS A 429 23.82 22.32 -10.36
C HIS A 429 22.83 22.19 -9.19
N PRO A 430 21.51 22.29 -9.47
CA PRO A 430 20.50 22.09 -8.42
C PRO A 430 20.45 20.62 -8.01
N VAL A 431 20.02 20.38 -6.78
CA VAL A 431 19.61 19.04 -6.33
C VAL A 431 18.37 18.62 -7.12
N ILE A 432 18.38 17.46 -7.76
CA ILE A 432 17.23 16.92 -8.51
C ILE A 432 16.77 15.63 -7.84
N GLN A 433 15.51 15.61 -7.44
CA GLN A 433 14.81 14.42 -7.00
C GLN A 433 13.70 14.06 -7.98
N ALA A 434 13.51 12.78 -8.28
CA ALA A 434 12.43 12.29 -9.13
C ALA A 434 11.72 11.11 -8.46
N ILE A 435 10.39 11.09 -8.53
CA ILE A 435 9.59 10.01 -7.95
C ILE A 435 9.61 8.82 -8.91
N VAL A 436 10.07 7.68 -8.42
CA VAL A 436 10.10 6.40 -9.14
C VAL A 436 9.63 5.30 -8.20
N TYR A 437 8.52 4.66 -8.54
CA TYR A 437 7.92 3.61 -7.71
C TYR A 437 8.58 2.25 -7.90
N ASN A 438 9.08 1.97 -9.11
CA ASN A 438 9.70 0.70 -9.43
C ASN A 438 11.09 0.58 -8.79
N SER A 439 11.21 -0.28 -7.79
CA SER A 439 12.45 -0.47 -7.03
C SER A 439 13.61 -1.02 -7.88
N GLN A 440 13.33 -1.84 -8.89
CA GLN A 440 14.37 -2.37 -9.79
C GLN A 440 14.92 -1.28 -10.71
N GLN A 441 14.03 -0.44 -11.28
CA GLN A 441 14.44 0.73 -12.07
C GLN A 441 15.27 1.70 -11.23
N LYS A 442 14.82 2.02 -10.01
CA LYS A 442 15.58 2.86 -9.09
C LYS A 442 16.99 2.31 -8.84
N LYS A 443 17.12 1.01 -8.50
CA LYS A 443 18.41 0.36 -8.27
C LYS A 443 19.32 0.42 -9.50
N ALA A 444 18.76 0.22 -10.70
CA ALA A 444 19.49 0.28 -11.95
C ALA A 444 19.97 1.69 -12.31
N LEU A 445 19.23 2.72 -11.89
CA LEU A 445 19.53 4.12 -12.15
C LEU A 445 20.42 4.78 -11.09
N GLN A 446 20.58 4.15 -9.94
CA GLN A 446 21.39 4.69 -8.86
C GLN A 446 22.87 4.83 -9.29
N GLY A 447 23.39 6.04 -9.24
CA GLY A 447 24.76 6.33 -9.66
C GLY A 447 24.97 6.25 -11.18
N ILE A 448 23.91 6.45 -11.98
CA ILE A 448 23.99 6.41 -13.45
C ILE A 448 25.00 7.42 -13.99
N LYS A 449 25.86 6.97 -14.89
CA LYS A 449 26.93 7.75 -15.52
C LYS A 449 26.77 7.77 -17.03
N ASN A 450 27.24 8.86 -17.65
CA ASN A 450 27.35 8.90 -19.09
C ASN A 450 28.56 8.06 -19.56
N TYR A 451 28.78 7.97 -20.89
CA TYR A 451 29.88 7.20 -21.48
C TYR A 451 31.29 7.67 -21.09
N ARG A 452 31.42 8.89 -20.51
CA ARG A 452 32.68 9.43 -19.99
C ARG A 452 32.82 9.29 -18.47
N GLY A 453 31.89 8.61 -17.83
CA GLY A 453 31.91 8.40 -16.38
C GLY A 453 31.43 9.58 -15.55
N GLN A 454 30.81 10.61 -16.14
CA GLN A 454 30.20 11.72 -15.41
C GLN A 454 28.82 11.27 -14.87
N GLU A 455 28.59 11.49 -13.60
CA GLU A 455 27.32 11.16 -12.93
C GLU A 455 26.24 12.19 -13.30
N TYR A 456 25.00 11.69 -13.43
CA TYR A 456 23.85 12.58 -13.63
C TYR A 456 23.42 13.26 -12.31
N ASP A 457 23.80 12.70 -11.15
CA ASP A 457 23.51 13.23 -9.82
C ASP A 457 22.01 13.55 -9.66
N ILE A 458 21.20 12.51 -9.86
CA ILE A 458 19.75 12.53 -9.68
C ILE A 458 19.42 11.54 -8.57
N ASP A 459 18.66 11.98 -7.58
CA ASP A 459 18.14 11.15 -6.50
C ASP A 459 16.74 10.63 -6.85
N PHE A 460 16.59 9.31 -6.98
CA PHE A 460 15.31 8.66 -7.25
C PHE A 460 14.68 8.22 -5.93
N ILE A 461 13.48 8.73 -5.66
CA ILE A 461 12.76 8.58 -4.38
C ILE A 461 11.41 7.90 -4.59
N GLY A 462 10.82 7.33 -3.54
CA GLY A 462 9.43 6.86 -3.53
C GLY A 462 9.23 5.41 -3.98
N ASP A 463 10.28 4.64 -4.14
CA ASP A 463 10.19 3.22 -4.47
C ASP A 463 9.46 2.41 -3.40
N ILE A 464 8.78 1.36 -3.83
CA ILE A 464 7.94 0.53 -2.97
C ILE A 464 8.77 -0.12 -1.86
N GLU A 465 9.96 -0.67 -2.16
CA GLU A 465 10.80 -1.34 -1.16
C GLU A 465 11.20 -0.44 0.01
N SER A 466 11.49 0.82 -0.24
CA SER A 466 11.85 1.76 0.82
C SER A 466 10.65 2.43 1.48
N SER A 467 9.49 2.46 0.82
CA SER A 467 8.30 3.15 1.31
C SER A 467 7.37 2.26 2.14
N PHE A 468 7.41 0.95 1.92
CA PHE A 468 6.54 -0.01 2.60
C PHE A 468 7.35 -0.92 3.53
N THR A 469 7.94 -0.32 4.56
CA THR A 469 8.63 -1.02 5.65
C THR A 469 7.93 -0.80 6.98
N GLU A 470 8.18 -1.65 7.94
CA GLU A 470 7.67 -1.51 9.31
C GLU A 470 8.04 -0.16 9.92
N ASP A 471 9.31 0.25 9.76
CA ASP A 471 9.85 1.52 10.30
C ASP A 471 9.20 2.76 9.65
N VAL A 472 8.55 2.60 8.50
CA VAL A 472 7.82 3.70 7.84
C VAL A 472 6.33 3.67 8.19
N ILE A 473 5.74 2.47 8.24
CA ILE A 473 4.29 2.31 8.35
C ILE A 473 3.84 2.08 9.79
N ILE A 474 4.62 1.39 10.61
CA ILE A 474 4.23 0.98 11.98
C ILE A 474 5.00 1.75 13.04
N ASP A 475 6.33 1.64 13.04
CA ASP A 475 7.22 2.14 14.09
C ASP A 475 8.10 3.28 13.55
N SER A 476 7.46 4.35 13.10
CA SER A 476 8.16 5.50 12.51
C SER A 476 8.85 6.37 13.57
N GLU A 477 10.18 6.54 13.47
CA GLU A 477 10.95 7.49 14.29
C GLU A 477 10.35 8.90 14.22
N LEU A 478 9.93 9.32 13.03
CA LEU A 478 9.24 10.60 12.82
C LEU A 478 7.94 10.69 13.63
N GLU A 479 7.18 9.59 13.71
CA GLU A 479 5.92 9.56 14.46
C GLU A 479 6.15 9.61 15.97
N GLU A 480 7.17 8.93 16.47
CA GLU A 480 7.57 9.03 17.88
C GLU A 480 8.00 10.45 18.24
N GLU A 481 8.77 11.10 17.37
CA GLU A 481 9.15 12.50 17.55
C GLU A 481 7.93 13.43 17.51
N ALA A 482 7.01 13.20 16.56
CA ALA A 482 5.77 13.96 16.47
C ALA A 482 4.89 13.80 17.71
N LEU A 483 4.79 12.59 18.26
CA LEU A 483 4.08 12.34 19.51
C LEU A 483 4.74 13.06 20.70
N ARG A 484 6.08 13.01 20.83
CA ARG A 484 6.81 13.76 21.88
C ARG A 484 6.51 15.25 21.81
N ARG A 485 6.44 15.82 20.62
CA ARG A 485 6.09 17.23 20.40
C ARG A 485 4.64 17.52 20.74
N HIS A 486 3.73 16.64 20.34
CA HIS A 486 2.31 16.77 20.69
C HIS A 486 2.08 16.81 22.19
N LEU A 487 2.76 15.96 22.95
CA LEU A 487 2.63 15.88 24.40
C LEU A 487 3.06 17.17 25.14
N LYS A 488 3.75 18.11 24.48
CA LYS A 488 4.06 19.43 25.05
C LYS A 488 2.84 20.35 25.15
N TRP A 489 1.76 20.07 24.39
CA TRP A 489 0.56 20.92 24.34
C TRP A 489 -0.77 20.17 24.36
N GLY A 490 -0.79 18.87 24.07
CA GLY A 490 -1.98 18.03 23.98
C GLY A 490 -1.80 16.71 24.72
N LYS A 491 -2.82 15.86 24.62
CA LYS A 491 -2.84 14.51 25.22
C LYS A 491 -2.56 13.45 24.15
N GLU A 492 -1.97 12.32 24.55
CA GLU A 492 -1.69 11.20 23.64
C GLU A 492 -2.95 10.72 22.90
N GLU A 493 -4.10 10.64 23.60
CA GLU A 493 -5.36 10.23 23.00
C GLU A 493 -5.79 11.17 21.87
N GLU A 494 -5.57 12.47 21.99
CA GLU A 494 -5.92 13.48 20.98
C GLU A 494 -5.02 13.38 19.75
N PHE A 495 -3.77 12.97 19.91
CA PHE A 495 -2.85 12.71 18.81
C PHE A 495 -3.35 11.55 17.91
N TRP A 496 -3.81 10.48 18.53
CA TRP A 496 -4.28 9.30 17.80
C TRP A 496 -5.73 9.42 17.29
N THR A 497 -6.52 10.29 17.89
CA THR A 497 -7.94 10.46 17.53
C THR A 497 -8.12 11.45 16.40
N TYR A 498 -7.41 12.57 16.46
CA TYR A 498 -7.59 13.68 15.52
C TYR A 498 -6.44 13.75 14.53
N GLU A 499 -6.71 13.44 13.28
CA GLU A 499 -5.70 13.45 12.23
C GLU A 499 -5.04 14.82 12.06
N TYR A 500 -5.76 15.91 12.30
CA TYR A 500 -5.21 17.26 12.34
C TYR A 500 -4.04 17.38 13.34
N ASN A 501 -4.22 16.88 14.57
CA ASN A 501 -3.18 16.93 15.60
C ASN A 501 -1.97 16.09 15.20
N TYR A 502 -2.22 14.90 14.67
CA TYR A 502 -1.18 14.03 14.14
C TYR A 502 -0.36 14.73 13.04
N ARG A 503 -1.00 15.25 11.99
CA ARG A 503 -0.31 15.89 10.86
C ARG A 503 0.43 17.17 11.26
N SER A 504 -0.16 18.01 12.10
CA SER A 504 0.49 19.23 12.59
C SER A 504 1.74 18.91 13.39
N SER A 505 1.70 17.88 14.23
CA SER A 505 2.84 17.44 15.03
C SER A 505 3.94 16.80 14.18
N MET A 506 3.56 16.06 13.12
CA MET A 506 4.51 15.54 12.10
C MET A 506 5.25 16.70 11.42
N ALA A 507 4.56 17.73 10.96
CA ALA A 507 5.17 18.90 10.35
C ALA A 507 6.12 19.64 11.32
N SER A 508 5.74 19.74 12.60
CA SER A 508 6.60 20.31 13.65
C SER A 508 7.87 19.48 13.86
N ALA A 509 7.77 18.15 13.90
CA ALA A 509 8.92 17.26 14.07
C ALA A 509 9.91 17.36 12.90
N ILE A 510 9.40 17.35 11.68
CA ILE A 510 10.20 17.53 10.45
C ILE A 510 10.95 18.87 10.49
N HIS A 511 10.24 19.94 10.78
CA HIS A 511 10.82 21.29 10.80
C HIS A 511 11.85 21.46 11.91
N MET A 512 11.66 20.80 13.07
CA MET A 512 12.63 20.86 14.16
C MET A 512 13.98 20.26 13.76
N LYS A 513 14.00 19.11 13.11
CA LYS A 513 15.23 18.50 12.60
C LYS A 513 16.00 19.46 11.68
N ALA A 514 15.25 20.19 10.83
CA ALA A 514 15.83 21.21 9.96
C ALA A 514 16.34 22.43 10.73
N ARG A 515 15.64 22.90 11.77
CA ARG A 515 16.09 24.02 12.63
C ARG A 515 17.44 23.73 13.28
N ILE A 516 17.56 22.54 13.86
CA ILE A 516 18.82 22.10 14.50
C ILE A 516 19.94 22.07 13.46
N LYS A 517 19.67 21.47 12.27
CA LYS A 517 20.64 21.43 11.17
C LYS A 517 21.07 22.83 10.70
N CYS A 518 20.14 23.76 10.59
CA CYS A 518 20.42 25.14 10.19
C CYS A 518 21.06 26.00 11.31
N GLY A 519 21.26 25.46 12.50
CA GLY A 519 21.87 26.15 13.62
C GLY A 519 21.04 27.31 14.17
N ILE A 520 19.69 27.17 14.16
CA ILE A 520 18.81 28.20 14.72
C ILE A 520 19.04 28.31 16.24
N PRO A 521 19.34 29.51 16.77
CA PRO A 521 19.60 29.69 18.18
C PRO A 521 18.44 29.20 19.05
N GLY A 522 18.77 28.36 20.05
CA GLY A 522 17.79 27.78 20.96
C GLY A 522 17.06 26.55 20.49
N ALA A 523 17.17 26.15 19.20
CA ALA A 523 16.42 25.02 18.66
C ALA A 523 16.78 23.64 19.27
N ASP A 524 18.00 23.47 19.73
CA ASP A 524 18.53 22.25 20.37
C ASP A 524 18.46 22.27 21.91
N LYS A 525 17.90 23.34 22.51
CA LYS A 525 17.74 23.50 23.94
C LYS A 525 16.38 23.10 24.46
N ALA A 526 16.29 22.82 25.77
CA ALA A 526 15.01 22.73 26.46
C ALA A 526 14.42 24.15 26.67
N GLU A 527 13.08 24.23 26.83
CA GLU A 527 12.40 25.53 26.97
C GLU A 527 12.92 26.36 28.15
N GLU A 528 13.24 25.71 29.27
CA GLU A 528 13.74 26.31 30.49
C GLU A 528 15.17 26.89 30.35
N ASP A 529 15.94 26.40 29.38
CA ASP A 529 17.33 26.80 29.14
C ASP A 529 17.48 27.95 28.13
N LEU A 530 16.36 28.43 27.56
CA LEU A 530 16.37 29.51 26.58
C LEU A 530 16.63 30.87 27.22
N THR A 531 17.52 31.62 26.60
CA THR A 531 17.59 33.08 26.84
C THR A 531 16.33 33.76 26.29
N GLU A 532 16.07 35.00 26.73
CA GLU A 532 14.90 35.77 26.23
C GLU A 532 15.00 36.04 24.73
N GLU A 533 16.18 36.28 24.20
CA GLU A 533 16.43 36.48 22.77
C GLU A 533 16.17 35.18 21.97
N GLU A 534 16.71 34.06 22.44
CA GLU A 534 16.46 32.74 21.81
C GLU A 534 14.97 32.35 21.84
N ARG A 535 14.29 32.60 22.95
CA ARG A 535 12.86 32.38 23.11
C ARG A 535 12.08 33.15 22.06
N ASN A 536 12.34 34.45 21.90
CA ASN A 536 11.67 35.25 20.88
C ASN A 536 11.94 34.77 19.47
N ILE A 537 13.18 34.36 19.15
CA ILE A 537 13.51 33.78 17.84
C ILE A 537 12.68 32.51 17.59
N ILE A 538 12.59 31.62 18.55
CA ILE A 538 11.88 30.35 18.45
C ILE A 538 10.37 30.55 18.32
N GLU A 539 9.77 31.41 19.11
CA GLU A 539 8.34 31.69 19.10
C GLU A 539 7.89 32.29 17.76
N VAL A 540 8.60 33.33 17.30
CA VAL A 540 8.30 33.95 15.98
C VAL A 540 8.45 32.94 14.84
N LEU A 541 9.50 32.12 14.89
CA LEU A 541 9.75 31.12 13.87
C LEU A 541 8.70 30.01 13.86
N GLU A 542 8.30 29.51 15.05
CA GLU A 542 7.27 28.47 15.17
C GLU A 542 5.91 28.99 14.70
N HIS A 543 5.53 30.19 15.12
CA HIS A 543 4.28 30.80 14.69
C HIS A 543 4.22 30.97 13.16
N ARG A 544 5.30 31.43 12.55
CA ARG A 544 5.38 31.60 11.09
C ARG A 544 5.29 30.24 10.37
N ARG A 545 5.98 29.21 10.86
CA ARG A 545 5.90 27.86 10.35
C ARG A 545 4.45 27.33 10.46
N TRP A 546 3.83 27.49 11.62
CA TRP A 546 2.48 27.03 11.87
C TRP A 546 1.46 27.75 10.97
N ASN A 547 1.59 29.05 10.80
CA ASN A 547 0.76 29.84 9.87
C ASN A 547 0.87 29.30 8.43
N ALA A 548 2.06 29.03 7.93
CA ALA A 548 2.27 28.45 6.60
C ALA A 548 1.66 27.05 6.49
N TYR A 549 1.80 26.23 7.54
CA TYR A 549 1.18 24.90 7.61
C TYR A 549 -0.35 24.99 7.58
N MET A 550 -0.96 25.86 8.36
CA MET A 550 -2.42 26.02 8.38
C MET A 550 -2.97 26.46 7.02
N ARG A 551 -2.29 27.41 6.36
CA ARG A 551 -2.65 27.82 5.00
C ARG A 551 -2.47 26.67 3.99
N ALA A 552 -1.45 25.83 4.12
CA ALA A 552 -1.25 24.64 3.29
C ALA A 552 -2.38 23.63 3.47
N GLU A 553 -2.95 23.54 4.69
CA GLU A 553 -4.14 22.73 5.00
C GLU A 553 -5.46 23.39 4.55
N GLY A 554 -5.40 24.56 3.93
CA GLY A 554 -6.55 25.29 3.39
C GLY A 554 -7.26 26.21 4.39
N TYR A 555 -6.69 26.45 5.56
CA TYR A 555 -7.24 27.39 6.53
C TYR A 555 -7.02 28.83 6.11
N ILE A 556 -7.99 29.67 6.45
CA ILE A 556 -7.99 31.12 6.27
C ILE A 556 -8.18 31.82 7.62
N TYR A 557 -7.84 33.10 7.68
CA TYR A 557 -8.09 33.91 8.87
C TYR A 557 -9.60 34.08 9.11
N SER A 558 -10.05 33.96 10.37
CA SER A 558 -11.48 34.00 10.73
C SER A 558 -12.10 35.40 10.75
N GLY A 559 -11.31 36.45 10.53
CA GLY A 559 -11.79 37.85 10.59
C GLY A 559 -11.83 38.43 12.01
N SER A 560 -11.49 37.67 13.04
CA SER A 560 -11.41 38.09 14.44
C SER A 560 -10.36 37.28 15.18
N ASN A 561 -9.68 37.91 16.15
CA ASN A 561 -8.71 37.23 17.03
C ASN A 561 -9.39 36.53 18.23
N ASP A 562 -10.72 36.54 18.29
CA ASP A 562 -11.48 35.83 19.33
C ASP A 562 -11.48 34.33 19.04
N LYS A 563 -11.14 33.51 20.04
CA LYS A 563 -11.17 32.04 19.96
C LYS A 563 -12.53 31.49 19.52
N SER A 564 -13.63 32.17 19.83
CA SER A 564 -14.97 31.78 19.42
C SER A 564 -15.21 31.88 17.90
N SER A 565 -14.38 32.62 17.17
CA SER A 565 -14.46 32.78 15.71
C SER A 565 -13.85 31.60 14.94
N ARG A 566 -13.16 30.65 15.62
CA ARG A 566 -12.64 29.45 15.01
C ARG A 566 -13.76 28.56 14.48
N ASN A 567 -13.64 28.13 13.25
CA ASN A 567 -14.57 27.21 12.61
C ASN A 567 -13.82 26.20 11.74
N ASP A 568 -13.61 24.99 12.27
CA ASP A 568 -12.84 23.96 11.57
C ASP A 568 -13.58 23.38 10.35
N LEU A 569 -14.92 23.43 10.30
CA LEU A 569 -15.70 23.04 9.11
C LEU A 569 -15.47 24.02 7.94
N ALA A 570 -15.38 25.30 8.26
CA ALA A 570 -15.08 26.35 7.28
C ALA A 570 -13.58 26.56 7.07
N LYS A 571 -12.73 25.79 7.78
CA LYS A 571 -11.27 25.98 7.84
C LYS A 571 -10.88 27.42 8.15
N MET A 572 -11.48 28.01 9.19
CA MET A 572 -11.20 29.36 9.67
C MET A 572 -10.52 29.31 11.04
N HIS A 573 -9.42 30.03 11.19
CA HIS A 573 -8.68 30.07 12.47
C HIS A 573 -8.36 31.50 12.89
N HIS A 574 -8.52 31.79 14.18
CA HIS A 574 -8.32 33.13 14.77
C HIS A 574 -6.85 33.52 14.93
N ASP A 575 -5.95 32.53 15.08
CA ASP A 575 -4.52 32.77 15.26
C ASP A 575 -3.72 32.85 13.96
N LEU A 576 -4.38 32.88 12.79
CA LEU A 576 -3.72 33.18 11.52
C LEU A 576 -3.43 34.68 11.40
N VAL A 577 -2.63 35.19 12.33
CA VAL A 577 -2.28 36.60 12.49
C VAL A 577 -0.76 36.74 12.63
N GLN A 578 -0.27 37.99 12.58
CA GLN A 578 1.12 38.29 12.90
C GLN A 578 1.42 37.91 14.35
N TYR A 579 2.66 37.47 14.63
CA TYR A 579 3.10 37.07 15.97
C TYR A 579 2.82 38.12 17.05
N ASP A 580 3.05 39.41 16.74
CA ASP A 580 2.81 40.51 17.67
C ASP A 580 1.37 40.65 18.11
N SER A 581 0.43 40.19 17.26
CA SER A 581 -1.02 40.21 17.52
C SER A 581 -1.53 39.00 18.31
N LEU A 582 -0.66 38.02 18.61
CA LEU A 582 -1.04 36.84 19.41
C LEU A 582 -1.21 37.20 20.88
N ALA A 583 -2.11 36.50 21.55
CA ALA A 583 -2.22 36.49 23.00
C ALA A 583 -0.99 35.83 23.65
N ASP A 584 -0.60 36.26 24.83
CA ASP A 584 0.61 35.78 25.52
C ASP A 584 0.56 34.25 25.83
N ASP A 585 -0.61 33.68 26.03
CA ASP A 585 -0.78 32.25 26.25
C ASP A 585 -0.52 31.43 24.98
N GLU A 586 -0.85 31.95 23.80
CA GLU A 586 -0.56 31.32 22.52
C GLU A 586 0.94 31.45 22.17
N LYS A 587 1.58 32.61 22.44
CA LYS A 587 3.03 32.78 22.28
C LYS A 587 3.82 31.74 23.09
N ARG A 588 3.42 31.49 24.35
CA ARG A 588 4.04 30.45 25.19
C ARG A 588 3.88 29.02 24.63
N LYS A 589 2.83 28.73 23.91
CA LYS A 589 2.70 27.43 23.21
C LYS A 589 3.75 27.31 22.11
N ASP A 590 3.96 28.37 21.33
CA ASP A 590 4.97 28.38 20.27
C ASP A 590 6.38 28.17 20.82
N SER A 591 6.69 28.72 22.00
CA SER A 591 7.96 28.45 22.73
C SER A 591 8.14 26.97 23.03
N ARG A 592 7.15 26.33 23.66
CA ARG A 592 7.19 24.90 24.03
C ARG A 592 7.34 24.00 22.82
N VAL A 593 6.51 24.25 21.78
CA VAL A 593 6.54 23.46 20.55
C VAL A 593 7.80 23.74 19.74
N GLY A 594 8.33 24.92 19.80
CA GLY A 594 9.49 25.38 19.04
C GLY A 594 10.87 24.87 19.52
N THR A 595 10.94 24.22 20.68
CA THR A 595 12.18 23.71 21.32
C THR A 595 12.33 22.20 21.22
N LYS A 596 13.52 21.67 21.57
CA LYS A 596 13.81 20.22 21.57
C LYS A 596 12.97 19.44 22.57
#